data_e66799d4bd13b82d77490a3d5f99f4ea
#
_entry.id   e66799d4bd13b82d77490a3d5f99f4ea
#
_cell.length_a   1.000
_cell.length_b   1.000
_cell.length_c   1.000
_cell.angle_alpha   90.00
_cell.angle_beta   90.00
_cell.angle_gamma   90.00
#
_symmetry.space_group_name_H-M   'P 1'
#
loop_
_entity.id
_entity.type
_entity.pdbx_description
1 polymer ?
#
loop_
_entity_poly.entity_id
_entity_poly.type
_entity_poly.pdbx_seq_one_letter_code
_entity_poly.pdbx_strand_id
1 'polypeptide(L)'
;MKRSLFILFNIMLLSIFLVACAGTKNQEQVTGAGETDSEVQEKKADNSDEVDINNLDVPEDIKVEGVADHYHTGDKIKLTAVLDGETEQDHWHWYSRENPNEDWKAVEGQETKEFTGEAAVNGLELKVVLFNNDDKPSAQSASVKILINDHGQDEVSKLIYKGIFEDSQVKDRPLSDWEGDWQSIYPYLLSGDLDEVFEHKAESGDMTAEEYKDYYTVGYKTDLERIVIKNNSVTFFENGQEYTGKYESDGYEILTYEKGNRGVRFIFKLVDGTENMPKYIQFSDHGIFPADSYHFHLYWGDDREKLLEEVTHWPTYYPSNLDANGIVNELLAH
;
A
#
# COMPACT_ATOMS: atom_id res chain seq x y z
N MET A 1 29.82 38.27 -9.96
CA MET A 1 30.77 37.45 -9.21
C MET A 1 29.99 36.18 -8.84
N LYS A 2 30.17 35.10 -9.63
CA LYS A 2 29.53 33.81 -9.43
C LYS A 2 30.39 32.99 -8.48
N ARG A 3 29.86 32.54 -7.36
CA ARG A 3 30.50 31.54 -6.49
C ARG A 3 29.95 30.18 -6.83
N SER A 4 30.76 29.37 -7.52
CA SER A 4 30.51 27.93 -7.69
C SER A 4 30.82 27.24 -6.37
N LEU A 5 29.85 26.52 -5.84
CA LEU A 5 30.02 25.61 -4.71
C LEU A 5 30.24 24.21 -5.27
N PHE A 6 31.46 23.70 -5.22
CA PHE A 6 31.80 22.31 -5.52
C PHE A 6 31.54 21.51 -4.26
N ILE A 7 30.59 20.57 -4.33
CA ILE A 7 30.40 19.54 -3.30
C ILE A 7 31.08 18.26 -3.79
N LEU A 8 32.13 17.88 -3.06
CA LEU A 8 32.85 16.61 -3.26
C LEU A 8 32.01 15.45 -2.76
N PHE A 9 31.74 14.50 -3.64
CA PHE A 9 31.09 13.23 -3.34
C PHE A 9 32.14 12.25 -2.79
N ASN A 10 31.94 11.81 -1.53
CA ASN A 10 32.74 10.74 -0.92
C ASN A 10 31.99 9.41 -1.15
N ILE A 11 32.59 8.53 -1.98
CA ILE A 11 32.11 7.18 -2.20
C ILE A 11 32.65 6.32 -1.06
N MET A 12 31.79 5.86 -0.16
CA MET A 12 32.13 4.90 0.89
C MET A 12 31.77 3.48 0.42
N LEU A 13 32.79 2.69 0.10
CA LEU A 13 32.68 1.27 -0.17
C LEU A 13 32.30 0.54 1.12
N LEU A 14 31.16 -0.13 1.14
CA LEU A 14 30.76 -1.01 2.22
C LEU A 14 31.25 -2.44 1.95
N SER A 15 32.17 -2.91 2.76
CA SER A 15 32.76 -4.25 2.69
C SER A 15 31.84 -5.25 3.41
N ILE A 16 31.39 -6.26 2.68
CA ILE A 16 30.59 -7.38 3.20
C ILE A 16 31.52 -8.35 3.94
N PHE A 17 31.30 -8.58 5.24
CA PHE A 17 31.90 -9.67 5.99
C PHE A 17 30.94 -10.86 6.06
N LEU A 18 31.26 -11.93 5.35
CA LEU A 18 30.69 -13.27 5.51
C LEU A 18 31.30 -13.93 6.73
N VAL A 19 30.52 -14.25 7.74
CA VAL A 19 30.91 -15.14 8.82
C VAL A 19 30.19 -16.48 8.63
N ALA A 20 30.98 -17.50 8.22
CA ALA A 20 30.55 -18.89 8.21
C ALA A 20 30.87 -19.52 9.57
N CYS A 21 29.87 -20.03 10.30
CA CYS A 21 30.13 -20.92 11.43
C CYS A 21 29.73 -22.35 11.07
N ALA A 22 30.72 -23.21 10.99
CA ALA A 22 30.57 -24.66 10.88
C ALA A 22 30.26 -25.25 12.25
N GLY A 23 29.18 -26.03 12.35
CA GLY A 23 28.84 -26.77 13.55
C GLY A 23 29.42 -28.17 13.55
N THR A 24 30.01 -28.57 14.63
CA THR A 24 30.57 -29.93 14.90
C THR A 24 29.55 -30.75 15.67
N LYS A 25 29.28 -31.95 15.18
CA LYS A 25 28.54 -33.02 15.87
C LYS A 25 29.36 -33.60 17.01
N ASN A 26 28.76 -33.89 18.14
CA ASN A 26 29.19 -34.99 19.00
C ASN A 26 27.98 -35.73 19.57
N GLN A 27 27.95 -37.03 19.28
CA GLN A 27 27.13 -38.04 19.93
C GLN A 27 27.86 -38.51 21.18
N GLU A 28 27.16 -38.64 22.28
CA GLU A 28 27.49 -39.63 23.29
C GLU A 28 26.21 -40.24 23.88
N GLN A 29 26.21 -41.55 23.83
CA GLN A 29 25.20 -42.48 24.31
C GLN A 29 25.64 -42.96 25.69
N VAL A 30 24.79 -42.85 26.71
CA VAL A 30 24.96 -43.66 27.95
C VAL A 30 23.57 -44.16 28.40
N THR A 31 23.54 -45.47 28.55
CA THR A 31 22.45 -46.33 29.05
C THR A 31 22.38 -46.29 30.57
N GLY A 32 21.19 -46.42 31.15
CA GLY A 32 21.03 -46.72 32.58
C GLY A 32 19.56 -46.70 33.03
N ALA A 33 19.05 -47.87 33.32
CA ALA A 33 17.69 -48.12 33.79
C ALA A 33 17.44 -47.70 35.24
N GLY A 34 16.18 -47.37 35.56
CA GLY A 34 15.73 -47.19 36.93
C GLY A 34 14.23 -46.85 36.95
N GLU A 35 13.41 -47.89 37.09
CA GLU A 35 11.96 -47.78 37.39
C GLU A 35 11.72 -47.15 38.75
N THR A 36 10.82 -46.16 38.85
CA THR A 36 9.88 -46.05 39.96
C THR A 36 8.61 -45.36 39.53
N ASP A 37 7.57 -46.14 39.64
CA ASP A 37 6.15 -45.88 39.46
C ASP A 37 5.70 -44.79 40.45
N SER A 38 5.06 -43.74 39.95
CA SER A 38 4.21 -42.85 40.72
C SER A 38 3.11 -42.31 39.79
N GLU A 39 2.01 -42.99 39.77
CA GLU A 39 0.77 -42.50 39.20
C GLU A 39 0.38 -41.17 39.88
N VAL A 40 0.67 -40.07 39.17
CA VAL A 40 -0.03 -38.80 39.41
C VAL A 40 -1.23 -38.78 38.47
N GLN A 41 -2.38 -39.08 39.01
CA GLN A 41 -3.66 -38.82 38.35
C GLN A 41 -3.76 -37.30 38.14
N GLU A 42 -3.44 -36.86 36.91
CA GLU A 42 -3.89 -35.54 36.43
C GLU A 42 -5.42 -35.61 36.35
N LYS A 43 -6.07 -34.89 37.26
CA LYS A 43 -7.46 -34.51 37.11
C LYS A 43 -7.55 -33.69 35.81
N LYS A 44 -8.08 -34.31 34.76
CA LYS A 44 -8.68 -33.55 33.65
C LYS A 44 -9.68 -32.60 34.29
N ALA A 45 -9.38 -31.33 34.35
CA ALA A 45 -10.38 -30.28 34.49
C ALA A 45 -11.30 -30.43 33.28
N ASP A 46 -12.52 -30.78 33.54
CA ASP A 46 -13.62 -30.78 32.57
C ASP A 46 -13.89 -29.31 32.21
N ASN A 47 -13.30 -28.83 31.12
CA ASN A 47 -13.50 -27.49 30.60
C ASN A 47 -14.73 -27.55 29.68
N SER A 48 -15.92 -27.64 30.27
CA SER A 48 -17.20 -27.75 29.55
C SER A 48 -17.74 -26.42 28.99
N ASP A 49 -16.92 -25.35 28.92
CA ASP A 49 -17.33 -24.03 28.41
C ASP A 49 -16.31 -23.41 27.42
N GLU A 50 -15.54 -24.22 26.69
CA GLU A 50 -14.70 -23.69 25.61
C GLU A 50 -15.58 -23.29 24.43
N VAL A 51 -15.62 -21.98 24.15
CA VAL A 51 -16.42 -21.41 23.06
C VAL A 51 -15.89 -21.92 21.71
N ASP A 52 -16.73 -22.61 20.94
CA ASP A 52 -16.38 -23.06 19.59
C ASP A 52 -16.44 -21.89 18.61
N ILE A 53 -15.30 -21.24 18.38
CA ILE A 53 -15.17 -20.10 17.47
C ILE A 53 -15.46 -20.46 15.99
N ASN A 54 -15.41 -21.75 15.64
CA ASN A 54 -15.68 -22.20 14.28
C ASN A 54 -17.17 -22.24 13.95
N ASN A 55 -18.03 -22.35 14.96
CA ASN A 55 -19.49 -22.51 14.81
C ASN A 55 -20.25 -21.57 15.76
N LEU A 56 -19.96 -20.26 15.70
CA LEU A 56 -20.66 -19.28 16.51
C LEU A 56 -22.09 -19.05 16.00
N ASP A 57 -23.08 -19.15 16.90
CA ASP A 57 -24.48 -18.80 16.65
C ASP A 57 -24.75 -17.40 17.24
N VAL A 58 -24.07 -16.40 16.70
CA VAL A 58 -24.25 -14.98 17.05
C VAL A 58 -24.34 -14.13 15.78
N PRO A 59 -25.00 -12.94 15.84
CA PRO A 59 -25.16 -12.06 14.67
C PRO A 59 -23.81 -11.65 14.05
N GLU A 60 -23.79 -11.54 12.72
CA GLU A 60 -22.69 -10.92 11.95
C GLU A 60 -22.95 -9.42 11.78
N ASP A 61 -23.04 -8.70 12.90
CA ASP A 61 -23.38 -7.29 12.92
C ASP A 61 -22.13 -6.37 12.99
N ILE A 62 -20.91 -6.98 13.04
CA ILE A 62 -19.65 -6.24 13.06
C ILE A 62 -19.12 -6.09 11.64
N LYS A 63 -18.88 -4.85 11.22
CA LYS A 63 -18.16 -4.51 9.99
C LYS A 63 -16.69 -4.35 10.30
N VAL A 64 -15.82 -4.87 9.44
CA VAL A 64 -14.37 -4.61 9.48
C VAL A 64 -14.05 -3.55 8.44
N GLU A 65 -13.48 -2.44 8.88
CA GLU A 65 -13.03 -1.32 8.04
C GLU A 65 -11.50 -1.29 7.96
N GLY A 66 -10.95 -0.62 6.93
CA GLY A 66 -9.52 -0.49 6.70
C GLY A 66 -8.90 -1.64 5.89
N VAL A 67 -9.71 -2.55 5.31
CA VAL A 67 -9.20 -3.61 4.43
C VAL A 67 -8.84 -3.01 3.09
N ALA A 68 -7.56 -3.10 2.69
CA ALA A 68 -7.10 -2.69 1.37
C ALA A 68 -7.45 -3.75 0.31
N ASP A 69 -7.53 -3.36 -0.96
CA ASP A 69 -7.72 -4.29 -2.09
C ASP A 69 -6.59 -5.31 -2.17
N HIS A 70 -5.38 -4.87 -1.85
CA HIS A 70 -4.21 -5.72 -1.67
C HIS A 70 -3.19 -5.04 -0.73
N TYR A 71 -2.19 -5.81 -0.32
CA TYR A 71 -1.02 -5.40 0.47
C TYR A 71 0.24 -5.90 -0.23
N HIS A 72 1.38 -5.28 0.05
CA HIS A 72 2.69 -5.86 -0.27
C HIS A 72 3.18 -6.70 0.92
N THR A 73 4.12 -7.60 0.66
CA THR A 73 4.75 -8.37 1.73
C THR A 73 5.44 -7.44 2.72
N GLY A 74 5.03 -7.50 3.99
CA GLY A 74 5.55 -6.65 5.06
C GLY A 74 4.74 -5.39 5.34
N ASP A 75 3.71 -5.09 4.54
CA ASP A 75 2.83 -3.94 4.78
C ASP A 75 2.12 -4.02 6.14
N LYS A 76 1.89 -2.87 6.74
CA LYS A 76 1.10 -2.76 7.96
C LYS A 76 -0.38 -2.94 7.67
N ILE A 77 -0.99 -3.91 8.32
CA ILE A 77 -2.44 -4.10 8.35
C ILE A 77 -2.98 -3.32 9.54
N LYS A 78 -3.91 -2.39 9.29
CA LYS A 78 -4.66 -1.67 10.32
C LYS A 78 -6.14 -1.80 10.01
N LEU A 79 -6.86 -2.54 10.87
CA LEU A 79 -8.30 -2.75 10.71
C LEU A 79 -9.04 -2.23 11.93
N THR A 80 -10.29 -1.83 11.74
CA THR A 80 -11.17 -1.38 12.81
C THR A 80 -12.49 -2.13 12.75
N ALA A 81 -12.88 -2.74 13.87
CA ALA A 81 -14.18 -3.32 14.05
C ALA A 81 -15.21 -2.22 14.35
N VAL A 82 -16.28 -2.17 13.56
CA VAL A 82 -17.38 -1.20 13.71
C VAL A 82 -18.68 -1.96 13.93
N LEU A 83 -19.32 -1.73 15.06
CA LEU A 83 -20.65 -2.26 15.37
C LEU A 83 -21.68 -1.15 15.21
N ASP A 84 -22.79 -1.42 14.50
CA ASP A 84 -23.88 -0.48 14.37
C ASP A 84 -24.61 -0.32 15.72
N GLY A 85 -24.59 0.89 16.28
CA GLY A 85 -25.20 1.24 17.55
C GLY A 85 -24.19 1.45 18.70
N GLU A 86 -24.71 1.92 19.83
CA GLU A 86 -23.91 2.09 21.05
C GLU A 86 -23.80 0.75 21.78
N THR A 87 -22.59 0.37 22.19
CA THR A 87 -22.33 -0.77 23.07
C THR A 87 -21.43 -0.33 24.22
N GLU A 88 -21.73 -0.83 25.44
CA GLU A 88 -20.84 -0.70 26.60
C GLU A 88 -19.84 -1.86 26.68
N GLN A 89 -19.93 -2.82 25.73
CA GLN A 89 -19.03 -3.98 25.66
C GLN A 89 -17.76 -3.55 24.91
N ASP A 90 -16.62 -3.91 25.47
CA ASP A 90 -15.29 -3.60 24.95
C ASP A 90 -14.35 -4.82 24.91
N HIS A 91 -14.88 -6.02 25.16
CA HIS A 91 -14.11 -7.28 25.17
C HIS A 91 -14.09 -7.91 23.77
N TRP A 92 -13.13 -7.49 22.97
CA TRP A 92 -12.93 -7.90 21.59
C TRP A 92 -11.84 -8.96 21.49
N HIS A 93 -11.97 -9.92 20.56
CA HIS A 93 -10.89 -10.81 20.18
C HIS A 93 -10.85 -10.99 18.66
N TRP A 94 -9.66 -10.84 18.09
CA TRP A 94 -9.41 -11.16 16.70
C TRP A 94 -8.94 -12.58 16.53
N TYR A 95 -9.40 -13.21 15.46
CA TYR A 95 -9.06 -14.57 15.08
C TYR A 95 -8.54 -14.61 13.66
N SER A 96 -7.59 -15.51 13.40
CA SER A 96 -7.01 -15.74 12.08
C SER A 96 -7.03 -17.20 11.68
N ARG A 97 -7.03 -17.46 10.37
CA ARG A 97 -6.73 -18.77 9.77
C ARG A 97 -6.05 -18.57 8.42
N GLU A 98 -5.13 -19.48 8.04
CA GLU A 98 -4.38 -19.37 6.79
C GLU A 98 -5.15 -19.95 5.59
N ASN A 99 -6.10 -20.85 5.83
CA ASN A 99 -6.99 -21.35 4.79
C ASN A 99 -8.39 -21.71 5.36
N PRO A 100 -9.42 -21.74 4.49
CA PRO A 100 -10.81 -21.96 4.93
C PRO A 100 -11.10 -23.30 5.62
N ASN A 101 -10.21 -24.28 5.50
CA ASN A 101 -10.38 -25.61 6.11
C ASN A 101 -9.70 -25.73 7.49
N GLU A 102 -9.02 -24.68 7.93
CA GLU A 102 -8.40 -24.62 9.25
C GLU A 102 -9.34 -24.01 10.28
N ASP A 103 -9.16 -24.41 11.53
CA ASP A 103 -9.85 -23.81 12.66
C ASP A 103 -9.33 -22.39 12.90
N TRP A 104 -10.24 -21.51 13.36
CA TRP A 104 -9.90 -20.18 13.79
C TRP A 104 -9.00 -20.19 15.03
N LYS A 105 -7.92 -19.44 15.00
CA LYS A 105 -6.97 -19.30 16.10
C LYS A 105 -7.01 -17.85 16.60
N ALA A 106 -7.05 -17.67 17.93
CA ALA A 106 -6.95 -16.33 18.51
C ALA A 106 -5.61 -15.71 18.16
N VAL A 107 -5.64 -14.43 17.78
CA VAL A 107 -4.42 -13.65 17.54
C VAL A 107 -4.00 -13.01 18.86
N GLU A 108 -2.86 -13.42 19.37
CA GLU A 108 -2.36 -12.96 20.66
C GLU A 108 -2.15 -11.43 20.69
N GLY A 109 -2.62 -10.76 21.74
CA GLY A 109 -2.48 -9.31 21.92
C GLY A 109 -3.45 -8.46 21.08
N GLN A 110 -4.40 -9.07 20.36
CA GLN A 110 -5.41 -8.36 19.59
C GLN A 110 -6.78 -8.47 20.28
N GLU A 111 -6.93 -7.71 21.38
CA GLU A 111 -8.09 -7.75 22.30
C GLU A 111 -8.86 -6.43 22.32
N THR A 112 -8.71 -5.61 21.29
CA THR A 112 -9.43 -4.35 21.10
C THR A 112 -10.22 -4.35 19.79
N LYS A 113 -11.01 -3.31 19.56
CA LYS A 113 -11.68 -3.14 18.28
C LYS A 113 -10.71 -2.86 17.12
N GLU A 114 -9.50 -2.39 17.41
CA GLU A 114 -8.43 -2.19 16.45
C GLU A 114 -7.59 -3.47 16.32
N PHE A 115 -7.25 -3.81 15.08
CA PHE A 115 -6.26 -4.85 14.75
C PHE A 115 -5.05 -4.18 14.12
N THR A 116 -3.86 -4.59 14.54
CA THR A 116 -2.62 -4.19 13.90
C THR A 116 -1.75 -5.43 13.64
N GLY A 117 -1.32 -5.61 12.41
CA GLY A 117 -0.49 -6.75 12.00
C GLY A 117 0.40 -6.41 10.82
N GLU A 118 1.04 -7.44 10.30
CA GLU A 118 1.90 -7.37 9.11
C GLU A 118 1.39 -8.36 8.05
N ALA A 119 1.38 -7.94 6.79
CA ALA A 119 0.99 -8.76 5.65
C ALA A 119 2.09 -9.78 5.31
N ALA A 120 2.09 -10.93 5.97
CA ALA A 120 3.09 -11.98 5.81
C ALA A 120 2.56 -13.23 5.07
N VAL A 121 1.24 -13.44 5.08
CA VAL A 121 0.61 -14.64 4.52
C VAL A 121 -0.48 -14.23 3.52
N ASN A 122 -0.26 -14.53 2.24
CA ASN A 122 -1.26 -14.27 1.21
C ASN A 122 -2.50 -15.16 1.42
N GLY A 123 -3.64 -14.51 1.51
CA GLY A 123 -4.92 -15.19 1.72
C GLY A 123 -5.26 -15.44 3.18
N LEU A 124 -4.51 -14.89 4.14
CA LEU A 124 -4.85 -14.89 5.56
C LEU A 124 -6.28 -14.37 5.75
N GLU A 125 -7.12 -15.11 6.42
CA GLU A 125 -8.46 -14.69 6.81
C GLU A 125 -8.44 -14.20 8.26
N LEU A 126 -9.10 -13.06 8.50
CA LEU A 126 -9.27 -12.46 9.82
C LEU A 126 -10.76 -12.30 10.11
N LYS A 127 -11.15 -12.48 11.35
CA LYS A 127 -12.46 -12.09 11.88
C LYS A 127 -12.33 -11.59 13.31
N VAL A 128 -13.30 -10.79 13.74
CA VAL A 128 -13.37 -10.29 15.11
C VAL A 128 -14.67 -10.75 15.77
N VAL A 129 -14.59 -11.06 17.06
CA VAL A 129 -15.71 -11.46 17.91
C VAL A 129 -15.77 -10.51 19.11
N LEU A 130 -16.96 -10.00 19.40
CA LEU A 130 -17.26 -9.24 20.62
C LEU A 130 -17.85 -10.17 21.66
N PHE A 131 -17.32 -10.11 22.88
CA PHE A 131 -17.79 -10.89 24.01
C PHE A 131 -18.57 -9.99 25.01
N ASN A 132 -19.54 -10.54 25.65
CA ASN A 132 -20.26 -9.87 26.72
C ASN A 132 -19.55 -10.00 28.07
N ASN A 133 -20.11 -9.40 29.13
CA ASN A 133 -19.53 -9.41 30.48
C ASN A 133 -19.47 -10.81 31.15
N ASP A 134 -20.12 -11.82 30.56
CA ASP A 134 -20.07 -13.23 31.02
C ASP A 134 -19.09 -14.05 30.17
N ASP A 135 -18.20 -13.42 29.41
CA ASP A 135 -17.24 -14.02 28.47
C ASP A 135 -17.91 -14.90 27.39
N LYS A 136 -19.13 -14.55 26.98
CA LYS A 136 -19.85 -15.24 25.88
C LYS A 136 -19.87 -14.38 24.63
N PRO A 137 -19.66 -14.97 23.45
CA PRO A 137 -19.79 -14.25 22.20
C PRO A 137 -21.17 -13.57 22.09
N SER A 138 -21.20 -12.34 21.66
CA SER A 138 -22.42 -11.53 21.49
C SER A 138 -22.62 -11.06 20.04
N ALA A 139 -21.54 -10.84 19.31
CA ALA A 139 -21.54 -10.49 17.89
C ALA A 139 -20.22 -10.92 17.24
N GLN A 140 -20.20 -11.08 15.92
CA GLN A 140 -19.00 -11.35 15.14
C GLN A 140 -19.00 -10.58 13.83
N SER A 141 -17.84 -10.50 13.18
CA SER A 141 -17.75 -10.04 11.79
C SER A 141 -17.83 -11.20 10.81
N ALA A 142 -18.21 -10.93 9.56
CA ALA A 142 -17.78 -11.75 8.44
C ALA A 142 -16.25 -11.81 8.38
N SER A 143 -15.70 -12.88 7.77
CA SER A 143 -14.25 -12.92 7.55
C SER A 143 -13.81 -11.94 6.47
N VAL A 144 -12.69 -11.26 6.71
CA VAL A 144 -11.98 -10.47 5.71
C VAL A 144 -10.71 -11.19 5.29
N LYS A 145 -10.25 -10.96 4.06
CA LYS A 145 -9.11 -11.67 3.49
C LYS A 145 -7.99 -10.69 3.16
N ILE A 146 -6.78 -11.00 3.63
CA ILE A 146 -5.57 -10.26 3.32
C ILE A 146 -4.98 -10.82 2.02
N LEU A 147 -4.99 -10.04 0.96
CA LEU A 147 -4.42 -10.40 -0.33
C LEU A 147 -3.07 -9.71 -0.50
N ILE A 148 -2.03 -10.48 -0.82
CA ILE A 148 -0.69 -9.93 -1.08
C ILE A 148 -0.45 -9.93 -2.59
N ASN A 149 -0.02 -8.78 -3.11
CA ASN A 149 0.39 -8.59 -4.48
C ASN A 149 1.63 -7.68 -4.54
N ASP A 150 2.79 -8.27 -4.61
CA ASP A 150 4.08 -7.57 -4.65
C ASP A 150 4.38 -7.04 -6.08
N HIS A 151 3.44 -6.30 -6.67
CA HIS A 151 3.65 -5.71 -7.98
C HIS A 151 4.86 -4.76 -7.96
N GLY A 152 5.57 -4.67 -9.08
CA GLY A 152 6.73 -3.79 -9.18
C GLY A 152 7.99 -4.25 -8.42
N GLN A 153 7.93 -5.35 -7.66
CA GLN A 153 9.04 -5.81 -6.81
C GLN A 153 10.05 -6.71 -7.54
N ASP A 154 9.81 -7.13 -8.78
CA ASP A 154 10.80 -7.84 -9.57
C ASP A 154 11.96 -6.92 -10.02
N GLU A 155 13.13 -7.50 -10.32
CA GLU A 155 14.35 -6.74 -10.62
C GLU A 155 14.22 -5.83 -11.85
N VAL A 156 13.42 -6.22 -12.84
CA VAL A 156 13.21 -5.42 -14.06
C VAL A 156 12.33 -4.21 -13.74
N SER A 157 11.24 -4.41 -13.03
CA SER A 157 10.35 -3.35 -12.57
C SER A 157 11.08 -2.34 -11.68
N LYS A 158 11.93 -2.81 -10.76
CA LYS A 158 12.79 -1.94 -9.93
C LYS A 158 13.76 -1.09 -10.74
N LEU A 159 14.34 -1.64 -11.81
CA LEU A 159 15.22 -0.87 -12.70
C LEU A 159 14.41 0.18 -13.48
N ILE A 160 13.26 -0.20 -14.02
CA ILE A 160 12.36 0.70 -14.74
C ILE A 160 11.92 1.86 -13.82
N TYR A 161 11.50 1.54 -12.59
CA TYR A 161 11.11 2.53 -11.58
C TYR A 161 12.24 3.55 -11.31
N LYS A 162 13.49 3.09 -11.27
CA LYS A 162 14.68 3.96 -11.13
C LYS A 162 15.03 4.73 -12.41
N GLY A 163 14.26 4.59 -13.49
CA GLY A 163 14.52 5.22 -14.77
C GLY A 163 15.65 4.59 -15.56
N ILE A 164 15.93 3.30 -15.33
CA ILE A 164 16.99 2.52 -16.01
C ILE A 164 16.32 1.55 -16.98
N PHE A 165 16.23 1.91 -18.23
CA PHE A 165 15.63 1.11 -19.31
C PHE A 165 16.14 1.56 -20.68
N GLU A 166 16.01 0.72 -21.71
CA GLU A 166 16.37 1.02 -23.10
C GLU A 166 15.14 1.54 -23.87
N ASP A 167 15.33 2.42 -24.85
CA ASP A 167 14.25 2.98 -25.67
C ASP A 167 13.38 1.90 -26.34
N SER A 168 14.00 0.80 -26.74
CA SER A 168 13.32 -0.34 -27.38
C SER A 168 12.33 -1.06 -26.47
N GLN A 169 12.43 -0.89 -25.16
CA GLN A 169 11.53 -1.47 -24.15
C GLN A 169 10.24 -0.66 -24.03
N VAL A 170 10.29 0.65 -24.36
CA VAL A 170 9.12 1.53 -24.28
C VAL A 170 8.12 1.16 -25.35
N LYS A 171 6.86 1.04 -24.98
CA LYS A 171 5.72 0.78 -25.86
C LYS A 171 4.62 1.79 -25.57
N ASP A 172 3.91 2.21 -26.63
CA ASP A 172 2.73 3.05 -26.47
C ASP A 172 1.68 2.37 -25.59
N ARG A 173 0.93 3.16 -24.81
CA ARG A 173 -0.06 2.68 -23.86
C ARG A 173 -1.44 3.29 -24.16
N PRO A 174 -2.50 2.48 -24.17
CA PRO A 174 -3.87 3.00 -24.32
C PRO A 174 -4.32 3.68 -23.01
N LEU A 175 -5.25 4.64 -23.12
CA LEU A 175 -5.82 5.32 -21.94
C LEU A 175 -6.53 4.35 -20.98
N SER A 176 -6.92 3.16 -21.48
CA SER A 176 -7.49 2.10 -20.64
C SER A 176 -6.56 1.57 -19.55
N ASP A 177 -5.25 1.74 -19.67
CA ASP A 177 -4.29 1.35 -18.62
C ASP A 177 -4.45 2.18 -17.32
N TRP A 178 -5.12 3.33 -17.44
CA TRP A 178 -5.46 4.22 -16.30
C TRP A 178 -6.97 4.25 -16.02
N GLU A 179 -7.78 3.32 -16.59
CA GLU A 179 -9.21 3.27 -16.27
C GLU A 179 -9.41 3.04 -14.77
N GLY A 180 -10.29 3.84 -14.16
CA GLY A 180 -10.58 3.77 -12.73
C GLY A 180 -11.15 5.06 -12.18
N ASP A 181 -11.31 5.05 -10.87
CA ASP A 181 -11.72 6.16 -10.04
C ASP A 181 -10.54 6.50 -9.11
N TRP A 182 -10.02 7.71 -9.22
CA TRP A 182 -8.73 8.13 -8.66
C TRP A 182 -8.89 9.36 -7.79
N GLN A 183 -8.25 9.37 -6.64
CA GLN A 183 -8.22 10.49 -5.70
C GLN A 183 -6.82 11.11 -5.61
N SER A 184 -6.78 12.43 -5.40
CA SER A 184 -5.53 13.13 -5.10
C SER A 184 -5.01 12.76 -3.72
N ILE A 185 -3.70 12.53 -3.60
CA ILE A 185 -3.07 12.31 -2.29
C ILE A 185 -2.70 13.62 -1.57
N TYR A 186 -2.88 14.76 -2.21
CA TYR A 186 -2.55 16.06 -1.61
C TYR A 186 -3.31 16.37 -0.30
N PRO A 187 -4.62 16.04 -0.14
CA PRO A 187 -5.31 16.19 1.13
C PRO A 187 -4.68 15.37 2.27
N TYR A 188 -4.24 14.14 2.00
CA TYR A 188 -3.58 13.26 2.99
C TYR A 188 -2.21 13.80 3.43
N LEU A 189 -1.49 14.47 2.54
CA LEU A 189 -0.26 15.18 2.90
C LEU A 189 -0.56 16.36 3.83
N LEU A 190 -1.60 17.14 3.54
CA LEU A 190 -1.98 18.31 4.34
C LEU A 190 -2.52 17.93 5.73
N SER A 191 -3.23 16.79 5.86
CA SER A 191 -3.72 16.29 7.15
C SER A 191 -2.61 15.71 8.03
N GLY A 192 -1.45 15.35 7.44
CA GLY A 192 -0.34 14.70 8.14
C GLY A 192 -0.39 13.17 8.07
N ASP A 193 -1.36 12.58 7.37
CA ASP A 193 -1.48 11.12 7.21
C ASP A 193 -0.26 10.50 6.52
N LEU A 194 0.50 11.28 5.73
CA LEU A 194 1.72 10.84 5.03
C LEU A 194 3.02 11.08 5.82
N ASP A 195 2.97 11.56 7.06
CA ASP A 195 4.18 11.92 7.81
C ASP A 195 5.12 10.72 8.02
N GLU A 196 4.58 9.52 8.24
CA GLU A 196 5.36 8.26 8.33
C GLU A 196 6.19 7.99 7.07
N VAL A 197 5.67 8.33 5.88
CA VAL A 197 6.40 8.17 4.62
C VAL A 197 7.63 9.08 4.57
N PHE A 198 7.49 10.32 5.03
CA PHE A 198 8.61 11.27 5.04
C PHE A 198 9.65 10.92 6.10
N GLU A 199 9.22 10.40 7.26
CA GLU A 199 10.12 9.85 8.27
C GLU A 199 10.94 8.68 7.70
N HIS A 200 10.28 7.72 7.05
CA HIS A 200 10.95 6.60 6.39
C HIS A 200 11.95 7.05 5.31
N LYS A 201 11.55 8.01 4.46
CA LYS A 201 12.47 8.56 3.42
C LYS A 201 13.68 9.26 4.04
N ALA A 202 13.53 9.90 5.19
CA ALA A 202 14.63 10.56 5.89
C ALA A 202 15.66 9.60 6.50
N GLU A 203 15.29 8.34 6.78
CA GLU A 203 16.23 7.33 7.30
C GLU A 203 17.37 7.01 6.32
N SER A 204 17.10 7.05 5.02
CA SER A 204 18.04 6.66 3.96
C SER A 204 18.38 7.80 2.98
N GLY A 205 17.64 8.90 3.03
CA GLY A 205 17.80 10.05 2.14
C GLY A 205 18.76 11.11 2.65
N ASP A 206 18.83 12.19 1.91
CA ASP A 206 19.73 13.35 2.16
C ASP A 206 18.98 14.59 2.72
N MET A 207 17.68 14.44 3.00
CA MET A 207 16.82 15.47 3.57
C MET A 207 16.19 14.99 4.88
N THR A 208 15.80 15.93 5.74
CA THR A 208 14.97 15.65 6.90
C THR A 208 13.52 15.33 6.49
N ALA A 209 12.73 14.73 7.38
CA ALA A 209 11.31 14.47 7.13
C ALA A 209 10.53 15.75 6.78
N GLU A 210 10.84 16.88 7.45
CA GLU A 210 10.23 18.19 7.18
C GLU A 210 10.60 18.72 5.78
N GLU A 211 11.87 18.61 5.38
CA GLU A 211 12.33 19.01 4.04
C GLU A 211 11.70 18.13 2.94
N TYR A 212 11.52 16.82 3.19
CA TYR A 212 10.76 15.95 2.30
C TYR A 212 9.30 16.39 2.20
N LYS A 213 8.64 16.65 3.33
CA LYS A 213 7.25 17.10 3.35
C LYS A 213 7.07 18.41 2.56
N ASP A 214 7.97 19.37 2.73
CA ASP A 214 7.95 20.62 1.97
C ASP A 214 8.13 20.39 0.46
N TYR A 215 9.07 19.54 0.09
CA TYR A 215 9.31 19.17 -1.31
C TYR A 215 8.09 18.51 -1.96
N TYR A 216 7.48 17.51 -1.29
CA TYR A 216 6.29 16.83 -1.77
C TYR A 216 5.04 17.74 -1.72
N THR A 217 4.97 18.70 -0.79
CA THR A 217 3.89 19.69 -0.76
C THR A 217 3.87 20.53 -2.04
N VAL A 218 5.01 20.89 -2.57
CA VAL A 218 5.10 21.57 -3.87
C VAL A 218 4.72 20.62 -5.01
N GLY A 219 5.24 19.39 -4.98
CA GLY A 219 5.05 18.41 -6.04
C GLY A 219 3.58 17.97 -6.19
N TYR A 220 2.92 17.67 -5.08
CA TYR A 220 1.56 17.11 -5.08
C TYR A 220 0.44 18.15 -5.14
N LYS A 221 0.76 19.43 -4.94
CA LYS A 221 -0.24 20.49 -4.85
C LYS A 221 -1.20 20.49 -6.03
N THR A 222 -2.50 20.42 -5.75
CA THR A 222 -3.55 20.46 -6.77
C THR A 222 -4.90 20.84 -6.17
N ASP A 223 -5.76 21.46 -6.98
CA ASP A 223 -7.17 21.69 -6.70
C ASP A 223 -8.05 20.61 -7.38
N LEU A 224 -7.46 19.74 -8.22
CA LEU A 224 -8.12 18.62 -8.87
C LEU A 224 -8.20 17.45 -7.89
N GLU A 225 -9.36 17.26 -7.26
CA GLU A 225 -9.56 16.36 -6.12
C GLU A 225 -9.70 14.90 -6.54
N ARG A 226 -10.36 14.66 -7.69
CA ARG A 226 -10.69 13.32 -8.17
C ARG A 226 -10.72 13.26 -9.69
N ILE A 227 -10.38 12.09 -10.22
CA ILE A 227 -10.39 11.82 -11.66
C ILE A 227 -11.11 10.50 -11.90
N VAL A 228 -12.04 10.45 -12.85
CA VAL A 228 -12.65 9.20 -13.31
C VAL A 228 -12.30 9.00 -14.77
N ILE A 229 -11.69 7.86 -15.08
CA ILE A 229 -11.27 7.48 -16.45
C ILE A 229 -12.06 6.24 -16.85
N LYS A 230 -12.81 6.34 -17.96
CA LYS A 230 -13.62 5.24 -18.46
C LYS A 230 -13.91 5.40 -19.96
N ASN A 231 -13.68 4.35 -20.74
CA ASN A 231 -14.01 4.31 -22.18
C ASN A 231 -13.46 5.52 -22.97
N ASN A 232 -12.19 5.86 -22.80
CA ASN A 232 -11.50 7.01 -23.37
C ASN A 232 -12.08 8.37 -22.94
N SER A 233 -12.94 8.43 -21.94
CA SER A 233 -13.41 9.67 -21.31
C SER A 233 -12.69 9.89 -19.99
N VAL A 234 -12.30 11.13 -19.75
CA VAL A 234 -11.69 11.58 -18.49
C VAL A 234 -12.60 12.63 -17.89
N THR A 235 -13.02 12.42 -16.65
CA THR A 235 -13.81 13.39 -15.87
C THR A 235 -12.96 13.92 -14.76
N PHE A 236 -12.80 15.23 -14.69
CA PHE A 236 -12.13 15.95 -13.61
C PHE A 236 -13.16 16.48 -12.62
N PHE A 237 -12.87 16.34 -11.33
CA PHE A 237 -13.65 16.92 -10.22
C PHE A 237 -12.76 17.93 -9.48
N GLU A 238 -13.10 19.19 -9.62
CA GLU A 238 -12.33 20.30 -9.10
C GLU A 238 -13.27 21.34 -8.47
N ASN A 239 -13.05 21.70 -7.19
CA ASN A 239 -13.84 22.71 -6.49
C ASN A 239 -15.38 22.49 -6.56
N GLY A 240 -15.82 21.22 -6.49
CA GLY A 240 -17.22 20.81 -6.55
C GLY A 240 -17.85 20.91 -7.96
N GLN A 241 -17.05 21.08 -8.98
CA GLN A 241 -17.47 21.06 -10.40
C GLN A 241 -16.89 19.84 -11.08
N GLU A 242 -17.58 19.37 -12.14
CA GLU A 242 -17.08 18.30 -12.98
C GLU A 242 -16.95 18.74 -14.44
N TYR A 243 -15.88 18.28 -15.06
CA TYR A 243 -15.56 18.53 -16.46
C TYR A 243 -15.22 17.21 -17.12
N THR A 244 -15.77 16.96 -18.31
CA THR A 244 -15.54 15.70 -19.01
C THR A 244 -15.03 15.95 -20.43
N GLY A 245 -13.99 15.20 -20.81
CA GLY A 245 -13.45 15.19 -22.15
C GLY A 245 -13.13 13.78 -22.63
N LYS A 246 -13.19 13.61 -23.97
CA LYS A 246 -12.71 12.41 -24.65
C LYS A 246 -11.33 12.65 -25.20
N TYR A 247 -10.46 11.68 -24.97
CA TYR A 247 -9.05 11.77 -25.35
C TYR A 247 -8.66 10.62 -26.26
N GLU A 248 -7.72 10.90 -27.17
CA GLU A 248 -7.05 9.91 -27.99
C GLU A 248 -5.53 9.96 -27.75
N SER A 249 -4.81 8.85 -27.98
CA SER A 249 -3.36 8.80 -27.86
C SER A 249 -2.70 9.80 -28.81
N ASP A 250 -1.73 10.56 -28.29
CA ASP A 250 -0.81 11.45 -29.03
C ASP A 250 0.64 10.93 -28.89
N GLY A 251 0.80 9.63 -28.58
CA GLY A 251 2.07 8.95 -28.41
C GLY A 251 2.70 9.16 -27.04
N TYR A 252 4.01 9.01 -26.96
CA TYR A 252 4.78 9.18 -25.75
C TYR A 252 6.10 9.91 -26.00
N GLU A 253 6.68 10.46 -24.92
CA GLU A 253 8.02 11.05 -24.90
C GLU A 253 8.87 10.42 -23.80
N ILE A 254 10.12 10.12 -24.15
CA ILE A 254 11.11 9.64 -23.16
C ILE A 254 11.91 10.84 -22.67
N LEU A 255 11.79 11.14 -21.39
CA LEU A 255 12.50 12.24 -20.75
C LEU A 255 13.77 11.73 -20.09
N THR A 256 14.81 12.54 -20.09
CA THR A 256 16.03 12.33 -19.31
C THR A 256 16.18 13.48 -18.35
N TYR A 257 16.17 13.19 -17.07
CA TYR A 257 16.28 14.19 -16.01
C TYR A 257 17.74 14.57 -15.73
N GLU A 258 17.96 15.68 -15.01
CA GLU A 258 19.32 16.19 -14.72
C GLU A 258 20.23 15.16 -14.02
N LYS A 259 19.66 14.27 -13.20
CA LYS A 259 20.39 13.19 -12.51
C LYS A 259 20.74 12.00 -13.42
N GLY A 260 20.28 12.03 -14.69
CA GLY A 260 20.52 11.00 -15.68
C GLY A 260 19.51 9.84 -15.67
N ASN A 261 18.61 9.79 -14.70
CA ASN A 261 17.48 8.86 -14.72
C ASN A 261 16.44 9.29 -15.76
N ARG A 262 15.61 8.35 -16.19
CA ARG A 262 14.67 8.56 -17.29
C ARG A 262 13.23 8.30 -16.83
N GLY A 263 12.29 8.90 -17.53
CA GLY A 263 10.86 8.67 -17.35
C GLY A 263 10.14 8.70 -18.69
N VAL A 264 8.92 8.21 -18.73
CA VAL A 264 8.06 8.27 -19.89
C VAL A 264 6.81 9.08 -19.58
N ARG A 265 6.44 9.97 -20.50
CA ARG A 265 5.17 10.69 -20.51
C ARG A 265 4.30 10.11 -21.61
N PHE A 266 3.18 9.49 -21.23
CA PHE A 266 2.16 9.04 -22.18
C PHE A 266 1.16 10.16 -22.40
N ILE A 267 0.97 10.58 -23.63
CA ILE A 267 0.32 11.82 -24.01
C ILE A 267 -1.02 11.53 -24.67
N PHE A 268 -2.05 12.23 -24.23
CA PHE A 268 -3.37 12.14 -24.81
C PHE A 268 -3.89 13.53 -25.15
N LYS A 269 -4.57 13.62 -26.28
CA LYS A 269 -5.10 14.87 -26.84
C LYS A 269 -6.62 14.87 -26.79
N LEU A 270 -7.19 15.98 -26.37
CA LEU A 270 -8.64 16.19 -26.35
C LEU A 270 -9.22 16.17 -27.77
N VAL A 271 -10.23 15.36 -28.00
CA VAL A 271 -10.98 15.28 -29.26
C VAL A 271 -12.39 15.82 -29.13
N ASP A 272 -13.00 15.76 -27.95
CA ASP A 272 -14.33 16.28 -27.64
C ASP A 272 -14.45 16.51 -26.13
N GLY A 273 -15.19 17.51 -25.69
CA GLY A 273 -15.38 17.74 -24.25
C GLY A 273 -15.93 19.12 -23.91
N THR A 274 -16.06 19.37 -22.60
CA THR A 274 -16.46 20.65 -22.07
C THR A 274 -15.36 21.70 -22.27
N GLU A 275 -15.73 22.99 -22.33
CA GLU A 275 -14.82 24.10 -22.60
C GLU A 275 -13.60 24.17 -21.66
N ASN A 276 -13.76 23.66 -20.42
CA ASN A 276 -12.71 23.73 -19.40
C ASN A 276 -11.74 22.53 -19.40
N MET A 277 -11.95 21.55 -20.29
CA MET A 277 -11.02 20.43 -20.39
C MET A 277 -9.73 20.85 -21.09
N PRO A 278 -8.56 20.46 -20.52
CA PRO A 278 -7.26 20.77 -21.13
C PRO A 278 -7.09 20.07 -22.46
N LYS A 279 -6.37 20.70 -23.40
CA LYS A 279 -6.10 20.11 -24.72
C LYS A 279 -5.23 18.86 -24.64
N TYR A 280 -4.36 18.78 -23.66
CA TYR A 280 -3.45 17.66 -23.43
C TYR A 280 -3.48 17.23 -21.98
N ILE A 281 -3.42 15.93 -21.79
CA ILE A 281 -3.12 15.28 -20.52
C ILE A 281 -1.94 14.34 -20.72
N GLN A 282 -1.04 14.26 -19.74
CA GLN A 282 0.15 13.41 -19.82
C GLN A 282 0.28 12.63 -18.51
N PHE A 283 0.40 11.30 -18.63
CA PHE A 283 0.54 10.40 -17.52
C PHE A 283 2.00 9.94 -17.35
N SER A 284 2.41 9.77 -16.10
CA SER A 284 3.64 9.08 -15.73
C SER A 284 3.39 8.26 -14.46
N ASP A 285 3.64 6.97 -14.51
CA ASP A 285 3.41 6.02 -13.41
C ASP A 285 4.59 5.05 -13.23
N HIS A 286 5.78 5.47 -13.67
CA HIS A 286 6.99 4.66 -13.72
C HIS A 286 6.90 3.42 -14.64
N GLY A 287 5.74 3.14 -15.26
CA GLY A 287 5.57 2.12 -16.30
C GLY A 287 6.09 2.59 -17.65
N ILE A 288 6.54 1.65 -18.51
CA ILE A 288 7.07 1.95 -19.86
C ILE A 288 6.42 1.10 -20.96
N PHE A 289 5.49 0.21 -20.64
CA PHE A 289 4.74 -0.64 -21.55
C PHE A 289 3.31 -0.87 -21.00
N PRO A 290 2.37 -1.37 -21.82
CA PRO A 290 0.98 -1.58 -21.41
C PRO A 290 0.85 -2.44 -20.16
N ALA A 291 0.23 -1.87 -19.14
CA ALA A 291 -0.13 -2.50 -17.86
C ALA A 291 -1.14 -1.61 -17.13
N ASP A 292 -1.97 -2.20 -16.27
CA ASP A 292 -2.83 -1.43 -15.37
C ASP A 292 -2.00 -0.58 -14.42
N SER A 293 -2.40 0.67 -14.21
CA SER A 293 -1.72 1.60 -13.31
C SER A 293 -2.24 1.43 -11.89
N TYR A 294 -1.33 1.48 -10.90
CA TYR A 294 -1.66 1.47 -9.47
C TYR A 294 -1.66 2.88 -8.86
N HIS A 295 -0.93 3.79 -9.47
CA HIS A 295 -0.92 5.22 -9.19
C HIS A 295 -0.36 5.96 -10.41
N PHE A 296 -0.55 7.26 -10.48
CA PHE A 296 0.07 8.07 -11.52
C PHE A 296 0.26 9.53 -11.13
N HIS A 297 1.21 10.16 -11.80
CA HIS A 297 1.37 11.60 -11.85
C HIS A 297 0.67 12.13 -13.10
N LEU A 298 -0.11 13.19 -12.95
CA LEU A 298 -0.82 13.81 -14.08
C LEU A 298 -0.30 15.22 -14.34
N TYR A 299 -0.13 15.52 -15.63
CA TYR A 299 0.20 16.84 -16.12
C TYR A 299 -0.85 17.22 -17.16
N TRP A 300 -1.42 18.42 -17.08
CA TRP A 300 -2.49 18.83 -17.96
C TRP A 300 -2.40 20.31 -18.33
N GLY A 301 -2.85 20.66 -19.55
CA GLY A 301 -2.84 22.01 -20.08
C GLY A 301 -3.05 22.09 -21.57
N ASP A 302 -2.89 23.29 -22.12
CA ASP A 302 -3.13 23.55 -23.55
C ASP A 302 -1.88 23.50 -24.42
N ASP A 303 -0.71 23.37 -23.82
CA ASP A 303 0.58 23.38 -24.51
C ASP A 303 1.36 22.10 -24.20
N ARG A 304 1.39 21.19 -25.16
CA ARG A 304 2.02 19.87 -25.06
C ARG A 304 3.49 19.94 -24.63
N GLU A 305 4.24 20.85 -25.24
CA GLU A 305 5.70 20.96 -25.02
C GLU A 305 6.03 21.54 -23.65
N LYS A 306 5.26 22.54 -23.20
CA LYS A 306 5.45 23.09 -21.84
C LYS A 306 5.17 22.08 -20.74
N LEU A 307 4.23 21.17 -20.95
CA LEU A 307 3.96 20.09 -19.99
C LEU A 307 5.13 19.11 -19.86
N LEU A 308 5.90 18.90 -20.95
CA LEU A 308 7.08 18.04 -20.93
C LEU A 308 8.26 18.69 -20.16
N GLU A 309 8.30 20.02 -20.09
CA GLU A 309 9.30 20.76 -19.32
C GLU A 309 9.02 20.79 -17.82
N GLU A 310 7.78 20.46 -17.39
CA GLU A 310 7.39 20.48 -15.97
C GLU A 310 7.95 19.25 -15.24
N VAL A 311 8.80 19.51 -14.26
CA VAL A 311 9.49 18.49 -13.46
C VAL A 311 9.45 18.77 -11.96
N THR A 312 8.79 19.86 -11.55
CA THR A 312 8.75 20.30 -10.15
C THR A 312 7.37 20.16 -9.51
N HIS A 313 6.33 19.98 -10.32
CA HIS A 313 4.95 19.87 -9.92
C HIS A 313 4.35 18.63 -10.61
N TRP A 314 4.02 17.62 -9.82
CA TRP A 314 3.55 16.30 -10.26
C TRP A 314 2.38 15.81 -9.41
N PRO A 315 1.19 16.41 -9.51
CA PRO A 315 0.01 15.94 -8.81
C PRO A 315 -0.17 14.44 -8.98
N THR A 316 -0.37 13.74 -7.86
CA THR A 316 -0.34 12.29 -7.79
C THR A 316 -1.70 11.77 -7.35
N TYR A 317 -2.11 10.67 -7.99
CA TYR A 317 -3.43 10.07 -7.79
C TYR A 317 -3.30 8.58 -7.52
N TYR A 318 -4.09 8.13 -6.55
CA TYR A 318 -4.25 6.74 -6.15
C TYR A 318 -5.71 6.30 -6.30
N PRO A 319 -6.04 4.99 -6.37
CA PRO A 319 -7.41 4.52 -6.41
C PRO A 319 -8.26 5.09 -5.27
N SER A 320 -9.49 5.54 -5.58
CA SER A 320 -10.37 6.21 -4.61
C SER A 320 -10.89 5.32 -3.49
N ASN A 321 -10.73 4.00 -3.61
CA ASN A 321 -11.07 3.03 -2.58
C ASN A 321 -9.98 2.82 -1.52
N LEU A 322 -8.76 3.34 -1.74
CA LEU A 322 -7.71 3.31 -0.72
C LEU A 322 -7.98 4.37 0.36
N ASP A 323 -7.82 3.97 1.60
CA ASP A 323 -7.76 4.89 2.74
C ASP A 323 -6.32 5.41 2.96
N ALA A 324 -6.14 6.24 3.99
CA ALA A 324 -4.83 6.78 4.33
C ALA A 324 -3.77 5.69 4.57
N ASN A 325 -4.13 4.59 5.24
CA ASN A 325 -3.21 3.49 5.51
C ASN A 325 -2.81 2.75 4.24
N GLY A 326 -3.76 2.50 3.33
CA GLY A 326 -3.49 1.89 2.02
C GLY A 326 -2.55 2.76 1.18
N ILE A 327 -2.77 4.09 1.15
CA ILE A 327 -1.88 5.03 0.44
C ILE A 327 -0.47 5.05 1.05
N VAL A 328 -0.35 5.04 2.38
CA VAL A 328 0.95 4.98 3.07
C VAL A 328 1.69 3.69 2.71
N ASN A 329 1.02 2.53 2.74
CA ASN A 329 1.62 1.25 2.36
C ASN A 329 2.15 1.28 0.92
N GLU A 330 1.36 1.78 -0.04
CA GLU A 330 1.80 1.95 -1.43
C GLU A 330 3.04 2.85 -1.56
N LEU A 331 3.07 3.96 -0.82
CA LEU A 331 4.22 4.90 -0.84
C LEU A 331 5.47 4.35 -0.15
N LEU A 332 5.33 3.44 0.80
CA LEU A 332 6.45 2.77 1.49
C LEU A 332 7.01 1.59 0.68
N ALA A 333 6.19 0.95 -0.16
CA ALA A 333 6.60 -0.14 -1.03
C ALA A 333 7.48 0.32 -2.22
N HIS A 334 7.47 1.61 -2.52
CA HIS A 334 8.17 2.28 -3.62
C HIS A 334 9.17 3.31 -3.07
#